data_a376d751163ced98261da3e3c292af0f
#
_entry.id   a376d751163ced98261da3e3c292af0f
#
_cell.length_a   1.000
_cell.length_b   1.000
_cell.length_c   1.000
_cell.angle_alpha   90.00
_cell.angle_beta   90.00
_cell.angle_gamma   90.00
#
_symmetry.space_group_name_H-M   'P 1'
#
loop_
_entity.id
_entity.type
_entity.pdbx_description
1 polymer ?
#
loop_
_entity_poly.entity_id
_entity_poly.type
_entity_poly.pdbx_seq_one_letter_code
_entity_poly.pdbx_strand_id
1 'polypeptide(L)'
;MKDTFAQFIRLGLIILGLAAVLYWADTAWMAPHRLPPCEQDKLPENRICLETVLSRYGDKIIWIDARSAADFELNQLMLSENRMFPIRKGPAMQQQVDAAIGRMLEAAERNECIVVFCTADCTASDEIAAELRDLGLIDAPIYTLEGGWPVLKASGMVND
;
A
#
# COMPACT_ATOMS: atom_id res chain seq x y z
N MET A 1 18.06 -50.97 -35.20
CA MET A 1 18.75 -49.70 -34.90
C MET A 1 17.94 -48.43 -35.27
N LYS A 2 17.10 -48.43 -36.30
CA LYS A 2 16.30 -47.24 -36.69
C LYS A 2 15.17 -46.94 -35.70
N ASP A 3 14.56 -47.95 -35.12
CA ASP A 3 13.41 -47.76 -34.19
C ASP A 3 13.83 -47.20 -32.82
N THR A 4 15.00 -47.56 -32.33
CA THR A 4 15.54 -47.03 -31.08
C THR A 4 15.87 -45.52 -31.18
N PHE A 5 16.41 -45.09 -32.32
CA PHE A 5 16.73 -43.68 -32.55
C PHE A 5 15.47 -42.81 -32.64
N ALA A 6 14.43 -43.30 -33.30
CA ALA A 6 13.11 -42.62 -33.37
C ALA A 6 12.45 -42.51 -31.97
N GLN A 7 12.59 -43.51 -31.11
CA GLN A 7 12.11 -43.46 -29.73
C GLN A 7 12.83 -42.40 -28.90
N PHE A 8 14.14 -42.25 -29.01
CA PHE A 8 14.90 -41.21 -28.30
C PHE A 8 14.52 -39.78 -28.71
N ILE A 9 14.27 -39.57 -30.02
CA ILE A 9 13.80 -38.26 -30.50
C ILE A 9 12.42 -37.94 -29.95
N ARG A 10 11.50 -38.90 -29.95
CA ARG A 10 10.14 -38.68 -29.37
C ARG A 10 10.18 -38.37 -27.87
N LEU A 11 11.02 -39.10 -27.13
CA LEU A 11 11.17 -38.85 -25.69
C LEU A 11 11.78 -37.48 -25.42
N GLY A 12 12.77 -37.06 -26.19
CA GLY A 12 13.37 -35.72 -26.08
C GLY A 12 12.37 -34.58 -26.37
N LEU A 13 11.52 -34.75 -27.38
CA LEU A 13 10.46 -33.77 -27.69
C LEU A 13 9.38 -33.66 -26.58
N ILE A 14 9.05 -34.80 -25.97
CA ILE A 14 8.07 -34.79 -24.83
C ILE A 14 8.68 -34.08 -23.63
N ILE A 15 9.95 -34.33 -23.30
CA ILE A 15 10.62 -33.67 -22.17
C ILE A 15 10.74 -32.15 -22.40
N LEU A 16 11.09 -31.73 -23.62
CA LEU A 16 11.15 -30.31 -23.98
C LEU A 16 9.77 -29.64 -23.91
N GLY A 17 8.74 -30.35 -24.38
CA GLY A 17 7.35 -29.85 -24.28
C GLY A 17 6.89 -29.66 -22.82
N LEU A 18 7.17 -30.64 -21.96
CA LEU A 18 6.84 -30.56 -20.53
C LEU A 18 7.63 -29.44 -19.82
N ALA A 19 8.92 -29.27 -20.11
CA ALA A 19 9.73 -28.21 -19.56
C ALA A 19 9.21 -26.82 -19.97
N ALA A 20 8.80 -26.67 -21.23
CA ALA A 20 8.19 -25.42 -21.71
C ALA A 20 6.86 -25.11 -20.99
N VAL A 21 6.00 -26.12 -20.81
CA VAL A 21 4.71 -25.96 -20.09
C VAL A 21 4.94 -25.59 -18.63
N LEU A 22 5.89 -26.24 -17.96
CA LEU A 22 6.23 -25.92 -16.57
C LEU A 22 6.82 -24.51 -16.44
N TYR A 23 7.68 -24.09 -17.36
CA TYR A 23 8.23 -22.74 -17.39
C TYR A 23 7.14 -21.67 -17.59
N TRP A 24 6.18 -21.90 -18.49
CA TRP A 24 5.05 -21.00 -18.72
C TRP A 24 4.08 -20.97 -17.52
N ALA A 25 3.82 -22.11 -16.90
CA ALA A 25 2.97 -22.18 -15.71
C ALA A 25 3.61 -21.42 -14.54
N ASP A 26 4.92 -21.55 -14.34
CA ASP A 26 5.66 -20.90 -13.27
C ASP A 26 5.70 -19.36 -13.47
N THR A 27 5.97 -18.91 -14.71
CA THR A 27 5.94 -17.47 -15.03
C THR A 27 4.54 -16.85 -14.97
N ALA A 28 3.49 -17.61 -15.29
CA ALA A 28 2.11 -17.13 -15.18
C ALA A 28 1.62 -17.05 -13.71
N TRP A 29 2.08 -17.97 -12.87
CA TRP A 29 1.69 -18.00 -11.44
C TRP A 29 2.53 -17.10 -10.57
N MET A 30 3.80 -16.85 -10.94
CA MET A 30 4.68 -15.89 -10.25
C MET A 30 4.53 -14.47 -10.77
N ALA A 31 3.64 -14.20 -11.74
CA ALA A 31 3.32 -12.81 -12.07
C ALA A 31 2.76 -12.16 -10.80
N PRO A 32 3.49 -11.25 -10.13
CA PRO A 32 2.94 -10.58 -8.97
C PRO A 32 1.61 -9.97 -9.41
N HIS A 33 0.57 -10.10 -8.59
CA HIS A 33 -0.70 -9.41 -8.80
C HIS A 33 -0.39 -7.92 -8.83
N ARG A 34 0.00 -7.43 -10.02
CA ARG A 34 0.23 -6.00 -10.21
C ARG A 34 -1.11 -5.35 -10.03
N LEU A 35 -1.22 -4.58 -8.96
CA LEU A 35 -2.37 -3.70 -8.78
C LEU A 35 -2.50 -2.84 -10.05
N PRO A 36 -3.72 -2.55 -10.50
CA PRO A 36 -3.92 -1.67 -11.64
C PRO A 36 -3.21 -0.34 -11.38
N PRO A 37 -2.63 0.29 -12.41
CA PRO A 37 -1.99 1.59 -12.25
C PRO A 37 -3.01 2.59 -11.71
N CYS A 38 -2.60 3.35 -10.70
CA CYS A 38 -3.43 4.39 -10.12
C CYS A 38 -3.40 5.62 -11.02
N GLU A 39 -4.56 6.11 -11.43
CA GLU A 39 -4.69 7.28 -12.31
C GLU A 39 -5.10 8.51 -11.47
N GLN A 40 -4.13 9.31 -11.05
CA GLN A 40 -4.36 10.46 -10.17
C GLN A 40 -5.40 11.45 -10.71
N ASP A 41 -5.43 11.67 -12.01
CA ASP A 41 -6.33 12.62 -12.67
C ASP A 41 -7.82 12.22 -12.57
N LYS A 42 -8.08 10.96 -12.26
CA LYS A 42 -9.44 10.43 -12.09
C LYS A 42 -9.90 10.41 -10.63
N LEU A 43 -9.01 10.72 -9.69
CA LEU A 43 -9.32 10.70 -8.26
C LEU A 43 -9.87 12.05 -7.79
N PRO A 44 -10.72 12.05 -6.74
CA PRO A 44 -11.06 13.26 -6.00
C PRO A 44 -9.81 13.95 -5.44
N GLU A 45 -9.85 15.26 -5.23
CA GLU A 45 -8.71 16.06 -4.72
C GLU A 45 -8.14 15.57 -3.40
N ASN A 46 -8.99 14.95 -2.56
CA ASN A 46 -8.61 14.44 -1.26
C ASN A 46 -8.07 13.00 -1.28
N ARG A 47 -7.97 12.37 -2.47
CA ARG A 47 -7.36 11.05 -2.65
C ARG A 47 -6.07 11.15 -3.44
N ILE A 48 -5.11 10.30 -3.08
CA ILE A 48 -3.79 10.34 -3.69
C ILE A 48 -3.27 8.94 -4.01
N CYS A 49 -2.68 8.79 -5.19
CA CYS A 49 -1.93 7.59 -5.56
C CYS A 49 -0.60 7.54 -4.80
N LEU A 50 -0.13 6.34 -4.45
CA LEU A 50 1.15 6.16 -3.75
C LEU A 50 2.31 6.77 -4.52
N GLU A 51 2.39 6.53 -5.82
CA GLU A 51 3.46 7.08 -6.67
C GLU A 51 3.45 8.61 -6.68
N THR A 52 2.25 9.21 -6.71
CA THR A 52 2.09 10.68 -6.70
C THR A 52 2.53 11.27 -5.37
N VAL A 53 2.15 10.69 -4.23
CA VAL A 53 2.54 11.21 -2.93
C VAL A 53 4.04 11.06 -2.70
N LEU A 54 4.62 9.91 -3.06
CA LEU A 54 6.06 9.68 -2.93
C LEU A 54 6.87 10.61 -3.83
N SER A 55 6.43 10.87 -5.07
CA SER A 55 7.12 11.79 -5.97
C SER A 55 7.04 13.25 -5.51
N ARG A 56 5.93 13.66 -4.88
CA ARG A 56 5.69 15.04 -4.44
C ARG A 56 6.34 15.37 -3.11
N TYR A 57 6.28 14.44 -2.16
CA TYR A 57 6.69 14.66 -0.78
C TYR A 57 7.91 13.83 -0.34
N GLY A 58 8.25 12.78 -1.08
CA GLY A 58 9.36 11.90 -0.75
C GLY A 58 9.18 11.24 0.62
N ASP A 59 10.11 11.53 1.52
CA ASP A 59 10.07 11.08 2.91
C ASP A 59 9.28 12.00 3.85
N LYS A 60 8.73 13.11 3.35
CA LYS A 60 7.97 14.12 4.11
C LYS A 60 6.49 13.77 4.20
N ILE A 61 6.18 12.56 4.69
CA ILE A 61 4.83 12.05 4.81
C ILE A 61 4.60 11.57 6.24
N ILE A 62 3.51 12.02 6.85
CA ILE A 62 2.97 11.47 8.10
C ILE A 62 1.90 10.46 7.71
N TRP A 63 2.06 9.24 8.14
CA TRP A 63 1.14 8.15 7.84
C TRP A 63 0.18 7.91 9.00
N ILE A 64 -1.11 7.84 8.69
CA ILE A 64 -2.16 7.49 9.65
C ILE A 64 -2.70 6.10 9.28
N ASP A 65 -2.50 5.14 10.16
CA ASP A 65 -2.99 3.77 9.99
C ASP A 65 -4.39 3.63 10.62
N ALA A 66 -5.39 3.53 9.75
CA ALA A 66 -6.80 3.38 10.12
C ALA A 66 -7.24 1.91 10.19
N ARG A 67 -6.34 0.94 10.01
CA ARG A 67 -6.64 -0.49 10.10
C ARG A 67 -6.97 -0.91 11.53
N SER A 68 -7.44 -2.15 11.69
CA SER A 68 -7.68 -2.72 13.03
C SER A 68 -6.39 -2.78 13.88
N ALA A 69 -6.54 -2.88 15.21
CA ALA A 69 -5.39 -3.05 16.09
C ALA A 69 -4.59 -4.31 15.76
N ALA A 70 -5.29 -5.41 15.46
CA ALA A 70 -4.65 -6.67 15.10
C ALA A 70 -3.82 -6.56 13.80
N ASP A 71 -4.35 -5.87 12.77
CA ASP A 71 -3.62 -5.66 11.52
C ASP A 71 -2.39 -4.78 11.72
N PHE A 72 -2.49 -3.76 12.57
CA PHE A 72 -1.39 -2.88 12.91
C PHE A 72 -0.27 -3.62 13.66
N GLU A 73 -0.62 -4.51 14.60
CA GLU A 73 0.34 -5.31 15.38
C GLU A 73 1.05 -6.37 14.52
N LEU A 74 0.34 -6.92 13.52
CA LEU A 74 0.89 -7.94 12.65
C LEU A 74 1.93 -7.39 11.67
N ASN A 75 1.63 -6.24 11.05
CA ASN A 75 2.45 -5.69 9.96
C ASN A 75 2.45 -4.17 10.03
N GLN A 76 3.63 -3.55 10.04
CA GLN A 76 3.81 -2.11 10.07
C GLN A 76 4.62 -1.63 8.86
N LEU A 77 4.50 -0.33 8.54
CA LEU A 77 5.40 0.31 7.59
C LEU A 77 6.81 0.41 8.15
N MET A 78 7.81 0.25 7.29
CA MET A 78 9.22 0.44 7.62
C MET A 78 9.56 1.93 7.75
N LEU A 79 8.99 2.57 8.76
CA LEU A 79 9.13 4.01 9.01
C LEU A 79 9.64 4.27 10.43
N SER A 80 10.19 5.48 10.66
CA SER A 80 10.50 5.93 12.01
C SER A 80 9.22 6.11 12.84
N GLU A 81 9.29 5.88 14.14
CA GLU A 81 8.16 5.96 15.08
C GLU A 81 7.39 7.29 15.02
N ASN A 82 8.07 8.38 14.70
CA ASN A 82 7.46 9.72 14.63
C ASN A 82 6.74 10.02 13.30
N ARG A 83 6.58 9.05 12.42
CA ARG A 83 5.95 9.24 11.11
C ARG A 83 4.73 8.37 10.87
N MET A 84 4.40 7.46 11.77
CA MET A 84 3.22 6.62 11.67
C MET A 84 2.44 6.64 12.98
N PHE A 85 1.15 6.92 12.88
CA PHE A 85 0.23 6.99 14.01
C PHE A 85 -0.99 6.12 13.76
N PRO A 86 -1.36 5.23 14.69
CA PRO A 86 -2.60 4.50 14.60
C PRO A 86 -3.76 5.40 15.03
N ILE A 87 -4.65 5.74 14.11
CA ILE A 87 -5.90 6.43 14.42
C ILE A 87 -7.03 5.61 13.84
N ARG A 88 -7.88 5.05 14.72
CA ARG A 88 -8.96 4.14 14.39
C ARG A 88 -10.29 4.72 14.79
N LYS A 89 -11.29 4.49 13.95
CA LYS A 89 -12.67 4.86 14.26
C LYS A 89 -13.15 4.11 15.51
N GLY A 90 -13.78 4.84 16.42
CA GLY A 90 -14.35 4.28 17.65
C GLY A 90 -14.09 5.13 18.90
N PRO A 91 -14.41 4.60 20.09
CA PRO A 91 -14.33 5.37 21.35
C PRO A 91 -12.95 5.92 21.70
N ALA A 92 -11.89 5.27 21.21
CA ALA A 92 -10.51 5.69 21.47
C ALA A 92 -9.96 6.70 20.44
N MET A 93 -10.71 7.04 19.41
CA MET A 93 -10.23 7.89 18.31
C MET A 93 -9.74 9.24 18.79
N GLN A 94 -10.49 9.91 19.63
CA GLN A 94 -10.10 11.23 20.17
C GLN A 94 -8.76 11.15 20.92
N GLN A 95 -8.56 10.15 21.76
CA GLN A 95 -7.29 9.95 22.47
C GLN A 95 -6.12 9.70 21.51
N GLN A 96 -6.35 8.97 20.42
CA GLN A 96 -5.33 8.70 19.40
C GLN A 96 -4.99 9.96 18.61
N VAL A 97 -6.00 10.78 18.29
CA VAL A 97 -5.79 12.09 17.66
C VAL A 97 -5.00 13.00 18.60
N ASP A 98 -5.37 13.10 19.88
CA ASP A 98 -4.68 13.94 20.87
C ASP A 98 -3.20 13.53 21.01
N ALA A 99 -2.90 12.25 20.91
CA ALA A 99 -1.53 11.75 20.96
C ALA A 99 -0.69 12.12 19.70
N ALA A 100 -1.34 12.28 18.56
CA ALA A 100 -0.68 12.57 17.28
C ALA A 100 -0.75 14.07 16.90
N ILE A 101 -1.68 14.84 17.47
CA ILE A 101 -2.01 16.20 17.02
C ILE A 101 -0.80 17.13 17.00
N GLY A 102 0.04 17.08 18.03
CA GLY A 102 1.24 17.92 18.11
C GLY A 102 2.14 17.73 16.89
N ARG A 103 2.34 16.49 16.47
CA ARG A 103 3.16 16.17 15.29
C ARG A 103 2.48 16.55 13.97
N MET A 104 1.16 16.42 13.91
CA MET A 104 0.38 16.83 12.72
C MET A 104 0.34 18.35 12.54
N LEU A 105 0.29 19.12 13.63
CA LEU A 105 0.35 20.58 13.57
C LEU A 105 1.68 21.10 13.01
N GLU A 106 2.79 20.43 13.29
CA GLU A 106 4.11 20.78 12.75
C GLU A 106 4.27 20.45 11.27
N ALA A 107 3.37 19.68 10.68
CA ALA A 107 3.51 19.17 9.31
C ALA A 107 3.58 20.29 8.27
N ALA A 108 2.77 21.33 8.43
CA ALA A 108 2.74 22.48 7.49
C ALA A 108 4.08 23.22 7.48
N GLU A 109 4.68 23.47 8.65
CA GLU A 109 5.96 24.17 8.78
C GLU A 109 7.11 23.36 8.16
N ARG A 110 6.98 22.04 8.13
CA ARG A 110 7.96 21.11 7.56
C ARG A 110 7.73 20.79 6.09
N ASN A 111 6.69 21.36 5.46
CA ASN A 111 6.22 21.01 4.12
C ASN A 111 5.96 19.51 3.97
N GLU A 112 5.31 18.92 4.94
CA GLU A 112 4.88 17.54 4.97
C GLU A 112 3.38 17.43 4.59
N CYS A 113 2.96 16.24 4.19
CA CYS A 113 1.54 15.92 4.06
C CYS A 113 1.17 14.80 5.02
N ILE A 114 -0.14 14.64 5.25
CA ILE A 114 -0.71 13.56 6.05
C ILE A 114 -1.44 12.62 5.09
N VAL A 115 -1.15 11.33 5.19
CA VAL A 115 -1.79 10.29 4.36
C VAL A 115 -2.43 9.26 5.26
N VAL A 116 -3.76 9.15 5.14
CA VAL A 116 -4.55 8.16 5.88
C VAL A 116 -4.76 6.94 5.00
N PHE A 117 -4.51 5.75 5.52
CA PHE A 117 -4.73 4.51 4.81
C PHE A 117 -5.46 3.47 5.68
N CYS A 118 -6.13 2.54 5.02
CA CYS A 118 -6.81 1.40 5.64
C CYS A 118 -6.60 0.15 4.78
N THR A 119 -7.37 -0.91 4.99
CA THR A 119 -7.49 -2.05 4.07
C THR A 119 -8.16 -1.63 2.76
N ALA A 120 -8.08 -2.47 1.71
CA ALA A 120 -8.51 -2.11 0.34
C ALA A 120 -9.92 -1.53 0.22
N ASP A 121 -10.90 -2.15 0.89
CA ASP A 121 -12.33 -1.80 0.75
C ASP A 121 -12.90 -1.09 1.98
N CYS A 122 -12.05 -0.36 2.70
CA CYS A 122 -12.40 0.24 3.98
C CYS A 122 -12.69 1.74 3.82
N THR A 123 -13.82 2.20 4.34
CA THR A 123 -14.19 3.62 4.35
C THR A 123 -13.61 4.40 5.53
N ALA A 124 -13.02 3.71 6.51
CA ALA A 124 -12.51 4.34 7.73
C ALA A 124 -11.42 5.38 7.45
N SER A 125 -10.58 5.17 6.44
CA SER A 125 -9.55 6.15 6.05
C SER A 125 -10.16 7.46 5.54
N ASP A 126 -11.23 7.38 4.74
CA ASP A 126 -11.93 8.58 4.26
C ASP A 126 -12.60 9.35 5.40
N GLU A 127 -13.25 8.61 6.32
CA GLU A 127 -13.93 9.20 7.47
C GLU A 127 -12.94 9.86 8.42
N ILE A 128 -11.84 9.20 8.78
CA ILE A 128 -10.79 9.76 9.63
C ILE A 128 -10.13 10.97 8.96
N ALA A 129 -9.82 10.88 7.66
CA ALA A 129 -9.25 12.01 6.94
C ALA A 129 -10.21 13.20 6.88
N ALA A 130 -11.52 12.97 6.77
CA ALA A 130 -12.54 14.01 6.84
C ALA A 130 -12.59 14.65 8.24
N GLU A 131 -12.66 13.84 9.30
CA GLU A 131 -12.65 14.34 10.68
C GLU A 131 -11.40 15.16 10.99
N LEU A 132 -10.21 14.72 10.55
CA LEU A 132 -8.97 15.50 10.73
C LEU A 132 -9.00 16.85 9.99
N ARG A 133 -9.58 16.91 8.79
CA ARG A 133 -9.77 18.18 8.06
C ARG A 133 -10.79 19.08 8.75
N ASP A 134 -11.88 18.50 9.27
CA ASP A 134 -12.96 19.24 9.93
C ASP A 134 -12.53 19.86 11.27
N LEU A 135 -11.44 19.36 11.88
CA LEU A 135 -10.83 20.03 13.03
C LEU A 135 -10.39 21.46 12.71
N GLY A 136 -10.05 21.76 11.46
CA GLY A 136 -9.62 23.10 11.02
C GLY A 136 -8.34 23.61 11.68
N LEU A 137 -7.56 22.74 12.31
CA LEU A 137 -6.34 23.06 13.05
C LEU A 137 -5.07 22.70 12.28
N ILE A 138 -5.19 21.80 11.29
CA ILE A 138 -4.06 21.25 10.56
C ILE A 138 -3.99 21.91 9.19
N ASP A 139 -2.99 22.76 8.98
CA ASP A 139 -2.77 23.46 7.70
C ASP A 139 -2.07 22.61 6.63
N ALA A 140 -1.56 21.42 6.99
CA ALA A 140 -0.95 20.50 6.05
C ALA A 140 -2.01 19.77 5.20
N PRO A 141 -1.69 19.43 3.94
CA PRO A 141 -2.58 18.62 3.11
C PRO A 141 -2.85 17.25 3.73
N ILE A 142 -4.12 16.84 3.77
CA ILE A 142 -4.57 15.54 4.29
C ILE A 142 -5.22 14.76 3.16
N TYR A 143 -4.64 13.61 2.83
CA TYR A 143 -5.10 12.74 1.77
C TYR A 143 -5.53 11.36 2.30
N THR A 144 -6.40 10.70 1.55
CA THR A 144 -6.65 9.26 1.67
C THR A 144 -5.85 8.53 0.60
N LEU A 145 -5.12 7.48 0.98
CA LEU A 145 -4.36 6.67 0.04
C LEU A 145 -5.29 5.78 -0.80
N GLU A 146 -5.23 5.93 -2.11
CA GLU A 146 -5.94 5.05 -3.03
C GLU A 146 -5.37 3.64 -2.98
N GLY A 147 -6.26 2.62 -2.90
CA GLY A 147 -5.88 1.21 -2.79
C GLY A 147 -5.32 0.79 -1.43
N GLY A 148 -5.12 1.70 -0.49
CA GLY A 148 -4.80 1.42 0.92
C GLY A 148 -3.60 0.50 1.15
N TRP A 149 -3.71 -0.39 2.15
CA TRP A 149 -2.64 -1.30 2.56
C TRP A 149 -2.06 -2.21 1.46
N PRO A 150 -2.86 -2.81 0.55
CA PRO A 150 -2.33 -3.62 -0.55
C PRO A 150 -1.31 -2.90 -1.42
N VAL A 151 -1.49 -1.60 -1.66
CA VAL A 151 -0.55 -0.79 -2.46
C VAL A 151 0.76 -0.59 -1.72
N LEU A 152 0.71 -0.32 -0.41
CA LEU A 152 1.90 -0.19 0.45
C LEU A 152 2.68 -1.50 0.53
N LYS A 153 1.98 -2.63 0.65
CA LYS A 153 2.60 -3.97 0.64
C LYS A 153 3.26 -4.27 -0.71
N ALA A 154 2.57 -4.02 -1.81
CA ALA A 154 3.10 -4.25 -3.16
C ALA A 154 4.30 -3.37 -3.50
N SER A 155 4.44 -2.19 -2.87
CA SER A 155 5.58 -1.28 -3.04
C SER A 155 6.82 -1.67 -2.23
N GLY A 156 6.73 -2.67 -1.36
CA GLY A 156 7.82 -3.08 -0.46
C GLY A 156 8.04 -2.15 0.74
N MET A 157 7.09 -1.29 1.08
CA MET A 157 7.18 -0.39 2.25
C MET A 157 6.84 -1.08 3.57
N VAL A 158 6.52 -2.36 3.55
CA VAL A 158 6.04 -3.15 4.70
C VAL A 158 7.09 -4.18 5.09
N ASN A 159 7.28 -4.40 6.40
CA ASN A 159 7.99 -5.56 6.92
C ASN A 159 7.07 -6.79 6.80
N ASP A 160 7.53 -7.83 6.12
CA ASP A 160 6.90 -9.16 6.12
C ASP A 160 7.32 -9.96 7.35
#